data_d0c762d00229f49f137d7d685ae61db1
#
_entry.id   d0c762d00229f49f137d7d685ae61db1
#
_cell.length_a   1.000
_cell.length_b   1.000
_cell.length_c   1.000
_cell.angle_alpha   90.00
_cell.angle_beta   90.00
_cell.angle_gamma   90.00
#
_symmetry.space_group_name_H-M   'P 1'
#
loop_
_entity.id
_entity.type
_entity.pdbx_description
1 polymer ?
#
loop_
_entity_poly.entity_id
_entity_poly.type
_entity_poly.pdbx_seq_one_letter_code
_entity_poly.pdbx_strand_id
1 'polypeptide(L)'
;MVSTKAKLDGLAEILAIAAEPAGEAAVAKRAKKGVPSVRERMNMLLDPGTFFEIGALARQPGQPDALYGDGLVTGRGLIHGRTVVVIAHDPTVYGGSVGITAARKFMQALKLAFDNGCPVVTINESPGARVQDAAGSLASFGDMTRVLEKLSGYVPQVSIMLGKCAAGSVYGPINTDVLVGTKDTYMFVTGPDVIKAVNGEDISAEALGGAEVQAKRGTLHHVADNEQEAFDWARSYLGYMPSSCLEQPPIVNPGLEPDITAYDLELETIIPDSDRAGYDMHDVLLRLFDDGEFHEIRATFAPNLITGFARVDGYPVGVIANQPLVLGGSVDAACSDKGTYFIRLCNAFNIPLIFVTDTPGVLPGLEQEDAGVIIRGGRMPRAIIEATVPIISLVVRKSYGGAYGMMGCRQVGADVSFAWPTARIAVIGAESAVDLAAKRQLAAVPEEHRAAARDFMINQYNETIATPWVAAERGYIDAVIEPSRTRLEIRHALRLLRDKPQVKPEFNPRKHPLYPM
;
A
#
# COMPACT_ATOMS: atom_id res chain seq x y z
N MET A 1 -16.03 -12.44 56.73
CA MET A 1 -15.34 -11.68 55.68
C MET A 1 -14.50 -12.65 54.84
N VAL A 2 -14.55 -12.58 53.53
CA VAL A 2 -13.71 -13.40 52.62
C VAL A 2 -12.27 -12.92 52.78
N SER A 3 -11.32 -13.85 53.01
CA SER A 3 -9.90 -13.51 53.16
C SER A 3 -9.29 -12.97 51.85
N THR A 4 -8.21 -12.18 51.96
CA THR A 4 -7.47 -11.69 50.79
C THR A 4 -6.97 -12.83 49.92
N LYS A 5 -6.51 -13.94 50.54
CA LYS A 5 -6.08 -15.14 49.84
C LYS A 5 -7.21 -15.72 48.98
N ALA A 6 -8.40 -15.90 49.52
CA ALA A 6 -9.54 -16.41 48.74
C ALA A 6 -9.98 -15.46 47.61
N LYS A 7 -9.77 -14.14 47.77
CA LYS A 7 -10.00 -13.18 46.67
C LYS A 7 -8.95 -13.30 45.54
N LEU A 8 -7.69 -13.56 45.91
CA LEU A 8 -6.61 -13.79 44.94
C LEU A 8 -6.80 -15.11 44.20
N ASP A 9 -7.19 -16.17 44.92
CA ASP A 9 -7.49 -17.48 44.29
C ASP A 9 -8.66 -17.35 43.32
N GLY A 10 -9.73 -16.63 43.71
CA GLY A 10 -10.87 -16.32 42.81
C GLY A 10 -10.49 -15.45 41.60
N LEU A 11 -9.56 -14.53 41.74
CA LEU A 11 -9.04 -13.75 40.61
C LEU A 11 -8.29 -14.66 39.61
N ALA A 12 -7.43 -15.52 40.13
CA ALA A 12 -6.68 -16.47 39.27
C ALA A 12 -7.62 -17.38 38.47
N GLU A 13 -8.69 -17.90 39.12
CA GLU A 13 -9.72 -18.70 38.46
C GLU A 13 -10.43 -17.93 37.34
N ILE A 14 -10.89 -16.70 37.61
CA ILE A 14 -11.56 -15.85 36.64
C ILE A 14 -10.65 -15.52 35.44
N LEU A 15 -9.37 -15.21 35.71
CA LEU A 15 -8.40 -14.94 34.64
C LEU A 15 -8.13 -16.17 33.79
N ALA A 16 -8.07 -17.37 34.38
CA ALA A 16 -7.94 -18.61 33.62
C ALA A 16 -9.15 -18.85 32.70
N ILE A 17 -10.38 -18.63 33.19
CA ILE A 17 -11.60 -18.71 32.38
C ILE A 17 -11.58 -17.67 31.26
N ALA A 18 -11.16 -16.44 31.55
CA ALA A 18 -11.10 -15.37 30.58
C ALA A 18 -10.01 -15.58 29.50
N ALA A 19 -8.98 -16.37 29.81
CA ALA A 19 -7.96 -16.76 28.84
C ALA A 19 -8.51 -17.70 27.74
N GLU A 20 -9.45 -18.58 28.08
CA GLU A 20 -10.10 -19.52 27.15
C GLU A 20 -11.64 -19.52 27.37
N PRO A 21 -12.33 -18.41 27.02
CA PRO A 21 -13.73 -18.21 27.41
C PRO A 21 -14.69 -19.28 26.87
N ALA A 22 -14.39 -19.85 25.71
CA ALA A 22 -15.16 -20.93 25.09
C ALA A 22 -14.75 -22.33 25.55
N GLY A 23 -13.73 -22.43 26.43
CA GLY A 23 -13.17 -23.66 26.98
C GLY A 23 -12.18 -24.38 26.06
N GLU A 24 -11.37 -25.24 26.65
CA GLU A 24 -10.29 -25.99 25.98
C GLU A 24 -10.75 -26.77 24.71
N ALA A 25 -11.96 -27.30 24.73
CA ALA A 25 -12.50 -28.07 23.60
C ALA A 25 -12.67 -27.24 22.32
N ALA A 26 -13.02 -25.95 22.46
CA ALA A 26 -13.15 -25.04 21.32
C ALA A 26 -11.77 -24.69 20.73
N VAL A 27 -10.78 -24.45 21.58
CA VAL A 27 -9.39 -24.20 21.18
C VAL A 27 -8.79 -25.44 20.50
N ALA A 28 -8.96 -26.63 21.11
CA ALA A 28 -8.49 -27.90 20.56
C ALA A 28 -9.13 -28.24 19.19
N LYS A 29 -10.38 -27.84 18.97
CA LYS A 29 -11.04 -28.00 17.66
C LYS A 29 -10.39 -27.16 16.56
N ARG A 30 -9.91 -25.95 16.88
CA ARG A 30 -9.15 -25.11 15.94
C ARG A 30 -7.75 -25.68 15.70
N ALA A 31 -7.05 -26.06 16.75
CA ALA A 31 -5.71 -26.65 16.68
C ALA A 31 -5.68 -27.92 15.80
N LYS A 32 -6.72 -28.78 15.86
CA LYS A 32 -6.86 -29.95 14.97
C LYS A 32 -6.94 -29.57 13.48
N LYS A 33 -7.32 -28.34 13.17
CA LYS A 33 -7.36 -27.81 11.79
C LYS A 33 -6.09 -27.05 11.42
N GLY A 34 -5.08 -27.02 12.30
CA GLY A 34 -3.86 -26.23 12.11
C GLY A 34 -4.07 -24.73 12.25
N VAL A 35 -5.20 -24.28 12.85
CA VAL A 35 -5.52 -22.84 13.01
C VAL A 35 -5.17 -22.41 14.43
N PRO A 36 -4.25 -21.44 14.60
CA PRO A 36 -3.86 -20.93 15.92
C PRO A 36 -5.03 -20.30 16.70
N SER A 37 -4.93 -20.34 18.03
CA SER A 37 -5.78 -19.54 18.91
C SER A 37 -5.48 -18.05 18.74
N VAL A 38 -6.41 -17.18 19.18
CA VAL A 38 -6.21 -15.72 19.11
C VAL A 38 -4.96 -15.28 19.87
N ARG A 39 -4.63 -15.90 21.00
CA ARG A 39 -3.45 -15.55 21.81
C ARG A 39 -2.15 -16.06 21.21
N GLU A 40 -2.15 -17.23 20.55
CA GLU A 40 -1.02 -17.69 19.74
C GLU A 40 -0.76 -16.70 18.59
N ARG A 41 -1.79 -16.21 17.91
CA ARG A 41 -1.68 -15.17 16.87
C ARG A 41 -1.05 -13.87 17.41
N MET A 42 -1.39 -13.46 18.64
CA MET A 42 -0.73 -12.31 19.28
C MET A 42 0.76 -12.55 19.50
N ASN A 43 1.14 -13.76 19.91
CA ASN A 43 2.55 -14.12 20.12
C ASN A 43 3.31 -14.23 18.80
N MET A 44 2.66 -14.60 17.69
CA MET A 44 3.26 -14.61 16.35
C MET A 44 3.50 -13.18 15.81
N LEU A 45 2.61 -12.26 16.11
CA LEU A 45 2.68 -10.87 15.64
C LEU A 45 3.63 -10.00 16.46
N LEU A 46 3.62 -10.13 17.78
CA LEU A 46 4.30 -9.22 18.71
C LEU A 46 5.70 -9.73 19.09
N ASP A 47 6.53 -8.83 19.54
CA ASP A 47 7.81 -9.18 20.16
C ASP A 47 7.57 -10.06 21.40
N PRO A 48 8.36 -11.12 21.60
CA PRO A 48 8.10 -12.12 22.64
C PRO A 48 7.89 -11.54 24.03
N GLY A 49 6.79 -11.95 24.70
CA GLY A 49 6.50 -11.58 26.09
C GLY A 49 6.01 -10.15 26.30
N THR A 50 5.74 -9.39 25.23
CA THR A 50 5.35 -7.98 25.34
C THR A 50 3.84 -7.74 25.34
N PHE A 51 3.04 -8.77 25.05
CA PHE A 51 1.58 -8.63 25.00
C PHE A 51 0.99 -8.34 26.38
N PHE A 52 0.23 -7.27 26.46
CA PHE A 52 -0.56 -6.89 27.63
C PHE A 52 -2.03 -6.76 27.22
N GLU A 53 -2.87 -7.71 27.66
CA GLU A 53 -4.30 -7.72 27.35
C GLU A 53 -5.06 -6.66 28.13
N ILE A 54 -5.98 -5.96 27.46
CA ILE A 54 -6.85 -4.94 28.04
C ILE A 54 -8.30 -5.37 27.84
N GLY A 55 -9.10 -5.32 28.91
CA GLY A 55 -10.52 -5.68 28.86
C GLY A 55 -10.80 -7.18 28.75
N ALA A 56 -9.88 -8.04 29.22
CA ALA A 56 -10.08 -9.50 29.26
C ALA A 56 -11.38 -9.92 29.96
N LEU A 57 -11.76 -9.24 31.03
CA LEU A 57 -12.94 -9.54 31.84
C LEU A 57 -14.22 -8.85 31.34
N ALA A 58 -14.16 -8.11 30.24
CA ALA A 58 -15.35 -7.49 29.68
C ALA A 58 -16.32 -8.56 29.14
N ARG A 59 -17.58 -8.45 29.46
CA ARG A 59 -18.68 -9.29 28.97
C ARG A 59 -19.98 -8.53 28.95
N GLN A 60 -21.03 -9.09 28.36
CA GLN A 60 -22.32 -8.44 28.28
C GLN A 60 -22.91 -8.22 29.68
N PRO A 61 -23.24 -6.96 30.06
CA PRO A 61 -23.78 -6.67 31.38
C PRO A 61 -25.12 -7.36 31.63
N GLY A 62 -25.35 -7.82 32.86
CA GLY A 62 -26.60 -8.45 33.27
C GLY A 62 -26.81 -9.89 32.75
N GLN A 63 -25.84 -10.48 32.08
CA GLN A 63 -25.85 -11.86 31.62
C GLN A 63 -24.74 -12.65 32.34
N PRO A 64 -25.04 -13.38 33.43
CA PRO A 64 -24.05 -14.12 34.21
C PRO A 64 -23.28 -15.17 33.38
N ASP A 65 -23.93 -15.77 32.40
CA ASP A 65 -23.39 -16.83 31.52
C ASP A 65 -22.70 -16.27 30.25
N ALA A 66 -22.63 -14.93 30.10
CA ALA A 66 -21.95 -14.33 28.97
C ALA A 66 -20.46 -14.62 29.03
N LEU A 67 -19.88 -15.03 27.88
CA LEU A 67 -18.47 -15.34 27.76
C LEU A 67 -17.60 -14.07 27.90
N TYR A 68 -16.46 -14.20 28.59
CA TYR A 68 -15.48 -13.12 28.71
C TYR A 68 -14.90 -12.73 27.34
N GLY A 69 -14.44 -11.49 27.24
CA GLY A 69 -13.86 -10.96 26.01
C GLY A 69 -14.87 -10.56 24.95
N ASP A 70 -16.09 -11.12 24.96
CA ASP A 70 -17.19 -10.86 24.00
C ASP A 70 -16.80 -11.07 22.53
N GLY A 71 -15.90 -12.02 22.24
CA GLY A 71 -15.42 -12.32 20.89
C GLY A 71 -14.30 -11.43 20.37
N LEU A 72 -13.70 -10.61 21.23
CA LEU A 72 -12.61 -9.71 20.88
C LEU A 72 -11.51 -9.71 21.93
N VAL A 73 -10.27 -9.92 21.53
CA VAL A 73 -9.06 -9.74 22.34
C VAL A 73 -8.43 -8.40 21.95
N THR A 74 -8.21 -7.54 22.92
CA THR A 74 -7.61 -6.21 22.71
C THR A 74 -6.46 -6.00 23.68
N GLY A 75 -5.43 -5.28 23.25
CA GLY A 75 -4.29 -5.01 24.10
C GLY A 75 -3.22 -4.17 23.41
N ARG A 76 -2.05 -4.16 24.01
CA ARG A 76 -0.85 -3.53 23.47
C ARG A 76 0.33 -4.48 23.54
N GLY A 77 1.30 -4.27 22.68
CA GLY A 77 2.58 -4.99 22.71
C GLY A 77 3.63 -4.20 21.96
N LEU A 78 4.74 -4.85 21.63
CA LEU A 78 5.81 -4.22 20.86
C LEU A 78 5.95 -4.93 19.50
N ILE A 79 6.28 -4.14 18.48
CA ILE A 79 6.80 -4.61 17.18
C ILE A 79 8.07 -3.80 16.89
N HIS A 80 9.20 -4.49 16.70
CA HIS A 80 10.52 -3.86 16.58
C HIS A 80 10.82 -2.89 17.74
N GLY A 81 10.44 -3.27 18.98
CA GLY A 81 10.63 -2.47 20.18
C GLY A 81 9.70 -1.26 20.30
N ARG A 82 8.80 -1.01 19.35
CA ARG A 82 7.85 0.13 19.37
C ARG A 82 6.45 -0.32 19.76
N THR A 83 5.77 0.49 20.57
CA THR A 83 4.40 0.19 21.02
C THR A 83 3.43 0.14 19.84
N VAL A 84 2.60 -0.90 19.83
CA VAL A 84 1.46 -1.05 18.94
C VAL A 84 0.22 -1.45 19.71
N VAL A 85 -0.94 -1.01 19.29
CA VAL A 85 -2.24 -1.48 19.78
C VAL A 85 -2.72 -2.60 18.88
N VAL A 86 -3.18 -3.70 19.48
CA VAL A 86 -3.66 -4.87 18.76
C VAL A 86 -5.10 -5.19 19.14
N ILE A 87 -5.89 -5.56 18.11
CA ILE A 87 -7.30 -5.91 18.21
C ILE A 87 -7.53 -7.17 17.40
N ALA A 88 -7.97 -8.27 17.99
CA ALA A 88 -8.17 -9.52 17.28
C ALA A 88 -9.51 -10.15 17.59
N HIS A 89 -10.21 -10.63 16.56
CA HIS A 89 -11.40 -11.43 16.72
C HIS A 89 -11.05 -12.81 17.25
N ASP A 90 -11.85 -13.28 18.23
CA ASP A 90 -11.84 -14.66 18.71
C ASP A 90 -13.06 -15.41 18.19
N PRO A 91 -12.94 -16.19 17.09
CA PRO A 91 -14.06 -16.91 16.51
C PRO A 91 -14.59 -18.04 17.41
N THR A 92 -13.89 -18.42 18.48
CA THR A 92 -14.40 -19.39 19.44
C THR A 92 -15.52 -18.82 20.29
N VAL A 93 -15.56 -17.49 20.44
CA VAL A 93 -16.55 -16.74 21.21
C VAL A 93 -17.56 -16.10 20.24
N TYR A 94 -18.78 -16.54 20.26
CA TYR A 94 -19.88 -16.04 19.41
C TYR A 94 -19.54 -16.00 17.90
N GLY A 95 -18.64 -16.91 17.44
CA GLY A 95 -18.19 -16.94 16.05
C GLY A 95 -17.40 -15.71 15.62
N GLY A 96 -16.88 -14.91 16.54
CA GLY A 96 -16.22 -13.64 16.23
C GLY A 96 -17.16 -12.50 15.82
N SER A 97 -18.50 -12.67 16.01
CA SER A 97 -19.47 -11.62 15.68
C SER A 97 -19.33 -10.42 16.62
N VAL A 98 -19.53 -9.21 16.06
CA VAL A 98 -19.37 -7.97 16.81
C VAL A 98 -20.68 -7.56 17.48
N GLY A 99 -20.70 -7.61 18.80
CA GLY A 99 -21.77 -7.09 19.65
C GLY A 99 -21.39 -5.74 20.28
N ILE A 100 -22.31 -5.19 21.08
CA ILE A 100 -22.14 -3.87 21.72
C ILE A 100 -20.90 -3.83 22.63
N THR A 101 -20.65 -4.89 23.39
CA THR A 101 -19.47 -4.94 24.29
C THR A 101 -18.17 -5.09 23.52
N ALA A 102 -18.13 -5.93 22.49
CA ALA A 102 -16.99 -6.04 21.59
C ALA A 102 -16.65 -4.70 20.93
N ALA A 103 -17.65 -4.00 20.41
CA ALA A 103 -17.47 -2.68 19.79
C ALA A 103 -16.95 -1.63 20.78
N ARG A 104 -17.41 -1.67 22.03
CA ARG A 104 -16.87 -0.79 23.09
C ARG A 104 -15.39 -1.05 23.35
N LYS A 105 -14.99 -2.33 23.45
CA LYS A 105 -13.57 -2.70 23.59
C LYS A 105 -12.75 -2.22 22.40
N PHE A 106 -13.25 -2.42 21.17
CA PHE A 106 -12.62 -1.94 19.94
C PHE A 106 -12.36 -0.44 20.00
N MET A 107 -13.39 0.36 20.30
CA MET A 107 -13.26 1.82 20.39
C MET A 107 -12.32 2.27 21.51
N GLN A 108 -12.28 1.57 22.65
CA GLN A 108 -11.34 1.86 23.73
C GLN A 108 -9.89 1.59 23.32
N ALA A 109 -9.64 0.52 22.57
CA ALA A 109 -8.32 0.21 22.04
C ALA A 109 -7.86 1.26 21.00
N LEU A 110 -8.76 1.68 20.09
CA LEU A 110 -8.45 2.75 19.15
C LEU A 110 -8.19 4.09 19.85
N LYS A 111 -8.96 4.39 20.90
CA LYS A 111 -8.70 5.59 21.69
C LYS A 111 -7.32 5.54 22.35
N LEU A 112 -6.89 4.38 22.86
CA LEU A 112 -5.55 4.22 23.40
C LEU A 112 -4.48 4.50 22.35
N ALA A 113 -4.66 4.01 21.11
CA ALA A 113 -3.74 4.27 20.01
C ALA A 113 -3.71 5.77 19.65
N PHE A 114 -4.87 6.41 19.59
CA PHE A 114 -4.99 7.84 19.31
C PHE A 114 -4.28 8.70 20.37
N ASP A 115 -4.56 8.43 21.66
CA ASP A 115 -4.00 9.21 22.78
C ASP A 115 -2.48 9.07 22.88
N ASN A 116 -1.91 7.94 22.43
CA ASN A 116 -0.48 7.65 22.53
C ASN A 116 0.28 7.77 21.20
N GLY A 117 -0.40 8.07 20.10
CA GLY A 117 0.24 8.18 18.78
C GLY A 117 0.98 6.92 18.37
N CYS A 118 0.37 5.75 18.49
CA CYS A 118 1.00 4.49 18.14
C CYS A 118 0.17 3.66 17.14
N PRO A 119 0.82 2.84 16.28
CA PRO A 119 0.16 2.04 15.25
C PRO A 119 -0.92 1.11 15.80
N VAL A 120 -1.87 0.76 14.93
CA VAL A 120 -2.93 -0.22 15.20
C VAL A 120 -2.80 -1.40 14.26
N VAL A 121 -2.85 -2.61 14.81
CA VAL A 121 -2.97 -3.84 14.01
C VAL A 121 -4.26 -4.54 14.39
N THR A 122 -5.11 -4.81 13.39
CA THR A 122 -6.33 -5.60 13.58
C THR A 122 -6.16 -6.99 12.95
N ILE A 123 -6.58 -8.05 13.66
CA ILE A 123 -6.64 -9.42 13.14
C ILE A 123 -8.10 -9.78 13.00
N ASN A 124 -8.55 -9.95 11.77
CA ASN A 124 -9.96 -10.01 11.42
C ASN A 124 -10.37 -11.42 10.99
N GLU A 125 -11.32 -12.02 11.71
CA GLU A 125 -11.99 -13.27 11.38
C GLU A 125 -13.40 -13.19 11.96
N SER A 126 -14.39 -12.62 11.17
CA SER A 126 -15.69 -12.24 11.71
C SER A 126 -16.81 -12.29 10.65
N PRO A 127 -17.99 -12.82 11.00
CA PRO A 127 -19.15 -12.78 10.14
C PRO A 127 -19.84 -11.39 10.11
N GLY A 128 -19.39 -10.41 10.91
CA GLY A 128 -19.96 -9.09 11.02
C GLY A 128 -20.82 -8.88 12.27
N ALA A 129 -21.94 -8.18 12.12
CA ALA A 129 -22.81 -7.80 13.21
C ALA A 129 -23.44 -9.00 13.94
N ARG A 130 -23.48 -8.94 15.28
CA ARG A 130 -24.21 -9.92 16.10
C ARG A 130 -25.70 -9.71 15.95
N VAL A 131 -26.40 -10.69 15.39
CA VAL A 131 -27.85 -10.60 15.08
C VAL A 131 -28.68 -10.38 16.34
N GLN A 132 -28.30 -10.99 17.45
CA GLN A 132 -29.01 -10.89 18.72
C GLN A 132 -29.00 -9.48 19.32
N ASP A 133 -27.99 -8.66 19.00
CA ASP A 133 -27.88 -7.27 19.45
C ASP A 133 -28.65 -6.28 18.52
N ALA A 134 -29.24 -6.78 17.45
CA ALA A 134 -30.10 -6.04 16.50
C ALA A 134 -29.53 -4.65 16.11
N ALA A 135 -30.32 -3.60 16.23
CA ALA A 135 -29.91 -2.23 15.90
C ALA A 135 -28.68 -1.73 16.69
N GLY A 136 -28.45 -2.26 17.91
CA GLY A 136 -27.29 -1.92 18.72
C GLY A 136 -25.97 -2.34 18.09
N SER A 137 -25.92 -3.52 17.46
CA SER A 137 -24.73 -3.95 16.71
C SER A 137 -24.49 -3.09 15.47
N LEU A 138 -25.54 -2.73 14.71
CA LEU A 138 -25.42 -1.83 13.55
C LEU A 138 -24.91 -0.43 13.94
N ALA A 139 -25.47 0.16 14.99
CA ALA A 139 -25.01 1.45 15.51
C ALA A 139 -23.53 1.40 15.93
N SER A 140 -23.10 0.28 16.52
CA SER A 140 -21.73 0.05 16.91
C SER A 140 -20.75 0.07 15.73
N PHE A 141 -21.11 -0.46 14.57
CA PHE A 141 -20.28 -0.36 13.36
C PHE A 141 -20.11 1.09 12.91
N GLY A 142 -21.16 1.90 12.96
CA GLY A 142 -21.07 3.34 12.69
C GLY A 142 -20.11 4.06 13.65
N ASP A 143 -20.20 3.78 14.93
CA ASP A 143 -19.31 4.37 15.96
C ASP A 143 -17.85 3.93 15.77
N MET A 144 -17.60 2.64 15.48
CA MET A 144 -16.26 2.12 15.20
C MET A 144 -15.65 2.79 13.97
N THR A 145 -16.40 2.91 12.87
CA THR A 145 -15.94 3.58 11.65
C THR A 145 -15.57 5.04 11.90
N ARG A 146 -16.38 5.76 12.67
CA ARG A 146 -16.11 7.17 13.04
C ARG A 146 -14.84 7.33 13.87
N VAL A 147 -14.49 6.33 14.69
CA VAL A 147 -13.24 6.37 15.47
C VAL A 147 -12.05 5.98 14.59
N LEU A 148 -12.20 4.99 13.71
CA LEU A 148 -11.14 4.61 12.72
C LEU A 148 -10.76 5.78 11.82
N GLU A 149 -11.73 6.58 11.38
CA GLU A 149 -11.48 7.74 10.53
C GLU A 149 -10.56 8.77 11.21
N LYS A 150 -10.69 8.98 12.53
CA LYS A 150 -9.81 9.88 13.27
C LYS A 150 -8.35 9.43 13.32
N LEU A 151 -8.09 8.14 13.17
CA LEU A 151 -6.75 7.57 13.15
C LEU A 151 -6.15 7.56 11.75
N SER A 152 -6.99 7.69 10.70
CA SER A 152 -6.56 7.67 9.30
C SER A 152 -5.57 8.81 9.01
N GLY A 153 -4.37 8.45 8.54
CA GLY A 153 -3.27 9.38 8.30
C GLY A 153 -2.65 9.99 9.57
N TYR A 154 -3.11 9.60 10.77
CA TYR A 154 -2.51 10.00 12.05
C TYR A 154 -1.56 8.92 12.59
N VAL A 155 -2.00 7.67 12.66
CA VAL A 155 -1.18 6.52 13.04
C VAL A 155 -1.30 5.43 11.99
N PRO A 156 -0.24 4.66 11.71
CA PRO A 156 -0.30 3.54 10.77
C PRO A 156 -1.30 2.49 11.23
N GLN A 157 -2.13 2.00 10.30
CA GLN A 157 -3.18 1.03 10.54
C GLN A 157 -3.03 -0.17 9.60
N VAL A 158 -2.89 -1.36 10.16
CA VAL A 158 -2.77 -2.62 9.41
C VAL A 158 -3.94 -3.53 9.74
N SER A 159 -4.63 -4.04 8.73
CA SER A 159 -5.65 -5.07 8.88
C SER A 159 -5.17 -6.40 8.32
N ILE A 160 -5.05 -7.40 9.18
CA ILE A 160 -4.73 -8.78 8.81
C ILE A 160 -6.05 -9.55 8.71
N MET A 161 -6.33 -10.06 7.52
CA MET A 161 -7.57 -10.75 7.19
C MET A 161 -7.34 -12.25 7.21
N LEU A 162 -7.98 -12.97 8.14
CA LEU A 162 -7.82 -14.39 8.30
C LEU A 162 -9.18 -15.11 8.20
N GLY A 163 -9.26 -16.13 7.34
CA GLY A 163 -10.50 -16.87 7.14
C GLY A 163 -11.62 -16.01 6.55
N LYS A 164 -12.85 -16.13 7.09
CA LYS A 164 -14.04 -15.47 6.55
C LYS A 164 -14.29 -14.13 7.20
N CYS A 165 -14.36 -13.08 6.38
CA CYS A 165 -14.77 -11.74 6.79
C CYS A 165 -15.93 -11.28 5.91
N ALA A 166 -17.09 -11.01 6.51
CA ALA A 166 -18.30 -10.71 5.74
C ALA A 166 -19.08 -9.52 6.33
N ALA A 167 -19.92 -8.92 5.53
CA ALA A 167 -20.82 -7.81 5.90
C ALA A 167 -20.07 -6.65 6.58
N GLY A 168 -20.50 -6.20 7.75
CA GLY A 168 -19.88 -5.10 8.49
C GLY A 168 -18.39 -5.29 8.79
N SER A 169 -17.92 -6.54 8.91
CA SER A 169 -16.51 -6.81 9.25
C SER A 169 -15.51 -6.52 8.14
N VAL A 170 -15.93 -6.23 6.91
CA VAL A 170 -15.04 -5.78 5.84
C VAL A 170 -14.93 -4.26 5.78
N TYR A 171 -15.92 -3.51 6.28
CA TYR A 171 -15.94 -2.05 6.20
C TYR A 171 -14.99 -1.36 7.18
N GLY A 172 -14.70 -1.96 8.33
CA GLY A 172 -13.65 -1.47 9.23
C GLY A 172 -12.27 -1.58 8.58
N PRO A 173 -11.84 -2.80 8.19
CA PRO A 173 -10.55 -3.02 7.53
C PRO A 173 -10.30 -2.17 6.30
N ILE A 174 -11.28 -1.99 5.41
CA ILE A 174 -11.08 -1.21 4.17
C ILE A 174 -10.78 0.28 4.43
N ASN A 175 -11.04 0.77 5.64
CA ASN A 175 -10.68 2.13 6.06
C ASN A 175 -9.30 2.21 6.75
N THR A 176 -8.56 1.10 6.86
CA THR A 176 -7.17 1.08 7.33
C THR A 176 -6.19 1.24 6.18
N ASP A 177 -4.91 1.51 6.48
CA ASP A 177 -3.92 1.84 5.45
C ASP A 177 -3.58 0.65 4.56
N VAL A 178 -3.38 -0.53 5.13
CA VAL A 178 -3.06 -1.74 4.36
C VAL A 178 -3.81 -2.96 4.87
N LEU A 179 -4.17 -3.84 3.93
CA LEU A 179 -4.80 -5.12 4.20
C LEU A 179 -3.91 -6.24 3.68
N VAL A 180 -3.55 -7.18 4.54
CA VAL A 180 -2.89 -8.44 4.17
C VAL A 180 -3.83 -9.60 4.49
N GLY A 181 -3.95 -10.55 3.58
CA GLY A 181 -4.75 -11.76 3.79
C GLY A 181 -3.93 -13.02 3.56
N THR A 182 -4.43 -14.16 4.04
CA THR A 182 -3.90 -15.47 3.65
C THR A 182 -4.68 -16.02 2.45
N LYS A 183 -4.16 -17.04 1.78
CA LYS A 183 -4.85 -17.73 0.68
C LYS A 183 -6.25 -18.22 1.04
N ASP A 184 -6.49 -18.52 2.32
CA ASP A 184 -7.79 -18.99 2.85
C ASP A 184 -8.74 -17.84 3.24
N THR A 185 -8.36 -16.59 2.96
CA THR A 185 -9.18 -15.42 3.25
C THR A 185 -10.31 -15.25 2.24
N TYR A 186 -11.52 -14.99 2.76
CA TYR A 186 -12.68 -14.60 1.97
C TYR A 186 -13.23 -13.27 2.47
N MET A 187 -13.41 -12.32 1.56
CA MET A 187 -13.94 -10.99 1.85
C MET A 187 -15.11 -10.67 0.91
N PHE A 188 -16.30 -10.47 1.44
CA PHE A 188 -17.45 -10.02 0.66
C PHE A 188 -18.48 -9.28 1.54
N VAL A 189 -19.22 -8.36 0.94
CA VAL A 189 -20.31 -7.65 1.64
C VAL A 189 -21.48 -8.59 1.87
N THR A 190 -21.87 -9.31 0.82
CA THR A 190 -23.02 -10.24 0.83
C THR A 190 -22.52 -11.63 0.43
N GLY A 191 -22.82 -12.64 1.25
CA GLY A 191 -22.37 -14.01 0.99
C GLY A 191 -23.10 -14.68 -0.17
N PRO A 192 -22.49 -15.76 -0.75
CA PRO A 192 -23.05 -16.48 -1.90
C PRO A 192 -24.49 -16.95 -1.74
N ASP A 193 -24.84 -17.47 -0.56
CA ASP A 193 -26.19 -17.98 -0.29
C ASP A 193 -27.27 -16.89 -0.40
N VAL A 194 -26.95 -15.67 0.07
CA VAL A 194 -27.88 -14.53 -0.02
C VAL A 194 -27.96 -14.04 -1.46
N ILE A 195 -26.86 -13.98 -2.20
CA ILE A 195 -26.83 -13.63 -3.63
C ILE A 195 -27.72 -14.62 -4.41
N LYS A 196 -27.56 -15.92 -4.16
CA LYS A 196 -28.39 -16.96 -4.79
C LYS A 196 -29.85 -16.79 -4.48
N ALA A 197 -30.19 -16.46 -3.24
CA ALA A 197 -31.58 -16.26 -2.83
C ALA A 197 -32.21 -15.01 -3.44
N VAL A 198 -31.46 -13.92 -3.63
CA VAL A 198 -31.96 -12.62 -4.11
C VAL A 198 -31.90 -12.51 -5.63
N ASN A 199 -30.79 -12.89 -6.24
CA ASN A 199 -30.51 -12.69 -7.67
C ASN A 199 -30.62 -13.99 -8.48
N GLY A 200 -30.69 -15.16 -7.83
CA GLY A 200 -30.61 -16.48 -8.50
C GLY A 200 -29.21 -16.85 -8.99
N GLU A 201 -28.21 -16.04 -8.70
CA GLU A 201 -26.81 -16.22 -9.15
C GLU A 201 -26.10 -17.25 -8.27
N ASP A 202 -25.58 -18.32 -8.89
CA ASP A 202 -24.82 -19.38 -8.20
C ASP A 202 -23.32 -19.13 -8.35
N ILE A 203 -22.71 -18.54 -7.33
CA ILE A 203 -21.29 -18.19 -7.31
C ILE A 203 -20.60 -18.78 -6.08
N SER A 204 -19.39 -19.33 -6.24
CA SER A 204 -18.60 -19.80 -5.10
C SER A 204 -18.07 -18.64 -4.26
N ALA A 205 -17.84 -18.88 -2.96
CA ALA A 205 -17.21 -17.90 -2.08
C ALA A 205 -15.84 -17.45 -2.59
N GLU A 206 -15.08 -18.38 -3.18
CA GLU A 206 -13.76 -18.13 -3.76
C GLU A 206 -13.83 -17.19 -4.97
N ALA A 207 -14.72 -17.47 -5.92
CA ALA A 207 -14.91 -16.61 -7.10
C ALA A 207 -15.51 -15.23 -6.73
N LEU A 208 -16.33 -15.17 -5.68
CA LEU A 208 -16.95 -13.93 -5.21
C LEU A 208 -15.92 -13.04 -4.49
N GLY A 209 -15.16 -13.58 -3.56
CA GLY A 209 -14.32 -12.79 -2.67
C GLY A 209 -13.12 -13.51 -2.08
N GLY A 210 -12.58 -14.54 -2.75
CA GLY A 210 -11.34 -15.18 -2.35
C GLY A 210 -10.14 -14.22 -2.39
N ALA A 211 -9.08 -14.54 -1.67
CA ALA A 211 -7.92 -13.67 -1.48
C ALA A 211 -7.32 -13.18 -2.80
N GLU A 212 -7.06 -14.09 -3.75
CA GLU A 212 -6.50 -13.75 -5.07
C GLU A 212 -7.42 -12.82 -5.88
N VAL A 213 -8.74 -13.03 -5.77
CA VAL A 213 -9.72 -12.17 -6.45
C VAL A 213 -9.71 -10.76 -5.84
N GLN A 214 -9.64 -10.67 -4.52
CA GLN A 214 -9.58 -9.38 -3.82
C GLN A 214 -8.25 -8.66 -4.03
N ALA A 215 -7.14 -9.38 -4.15
CA ALA A 215 -5.84 -8.80 -4.51
C ALA A 215 -5.86 -8.20 -5.92
N LYS A 216 -6.41 -8.92 -6.91
CA LYS A 216 -6.57 -8.40 -8.29
C LYS A 216 -7.50 -7.19 -8.39
N ARG A 217 -8.46 -7.06 -7.46
CA ARG A 217 -9.34 -5.88 -7.34
C ARG A 217 -8.67 -4.71 -6.58
N GLY A 218 -7.48 -4.91 -6.02
CA GLY A 218 -6.75 -3.92 -5.22
C GLY A 218 -7.24 -3.78 -3.78
N THR A 219 -8.15 -4.66 -3.31
CA THR A 219 -8.63 -4.65 -1.93
C THR A 219 -7.55 -5.16 -0.98
N LEU A 220 -6.94 -6.32 -1.27
CA LEU A 220 -5.79 -6.83 -0.52
C LEU A 220 -4.49 -6.27 -1.11
N HIS A 221 -3.62 -5.82 -0.23
CA HIS A 221 -2.30 -5.28 -0.57
C HIS A 221 -1.26 -6.40 -0.73
N HIS A 222 -1.46 -7.51 -0.02
CA HIS A 222 -0.65 -8.71 -0.10
C HIS A 222 -1.48 -9.95 0.23
N VAL A 223 -1.14 -11.10 -0.39
CA VAL A 223 -1.70 -12.41 -0.10
C VAL A 223 -0.56 -13.31 0.35
N ALA A 224 -0.57 -13.67 1.61
CA ALA A 224 0.42 -14.53 2.23
C ALA A 224 0.05 -16.02 2.08
N ASP A 225 1.03 -16.90 2.04
CA ASP A 225 0.82 -18.34 1.96
C ASP A 225 0.21 -18.93 3.24
N ASN A 226 0.51 -18.30 4.39
CA ASN A 226 0.06 -18.72 5.71
C ASN A 226 0.00 -17.54 6.70
N GLU A 227 -0.51 -17.79 7.92
CA GLU A 227 -0.68 -16.73 8.92
C GLU A 227 0.66 -16.14 9.39
N GLN A 228 1.74 -16.94 9.52
CA GLN A 228 3.05 -16.43 9.93
C GLN A 228 3.59 -15.42 8.92
N GLU A 229 3.53 -15.74 7.64
CA GLU A 229 3.95 -14.83 6.59
C GLU A 229 3.11 -13.53 6.57
N ALA A 230 1.80 -13.63 6.83
CA ALA A 230 0.95 -12.44 6.95
C ALA A 230 1.39 -11.54 8.13
N PHE A 231 1.76 -12.13 9.26
CA PHE A 231 2.30 -11.38 10.40
C PHE A 231 3.68 -10.79 10.11
N ASP A 232 4.56 -11.54 9.46
CA ASP A 232 5.90 -11.07 9.09
C ASP A 232 5.82 -9.92 8.07
N TRP A 233 4.89 -10.01 7.11
CA TRP A 233 4.62 -8.93 6.17
C TRP A 233 4.13 -7.66 6.88
N ALA A 234 3.19 -7.79 7.83
CA ALA A 234 2.67 -6.67 8.61
C ALA A 234 3.78 -6.04 9.48
N ARG A 235 4.65 -6.85 10.09
CA ARG A 235 5.83 -6.40 10.84
C ARG A 235 6.81 -5.65 9.93
N SER A 236 7.10 -6.18 8.75
CA SER A 236 7.96 -5.55 7.75
C SER A 236 7.39 -4.19 7.32
N TYR A 237 6.09 -4.11 6.97
CA TYR A 237 5.42 -2.86 6.65
C TYR A 237 5.59 -1.81 7.77
N LEU A 238 5.30 -2.17 9.01
CA LEU A 238 5.47 -1.28 10.17
C LEU A 238 6.93 -0.88 10.39
N GLY A 239 7.90 -1.66 9.92
CA GLY A 239 9.32 -1.32 9.92
C GLY A 239 9.67 -0.11 9.05
N TYR A 240 8.86 0.21 8.04
CA TYR A 240 8.99 1.42 7.21
C TYR A 240 8.23 2.62 7.76
N MET A 241 7.24 2.41 8.65
CA MET A 241 6.35 3.45 9.12
C MET A 241 6.84 4.12 10.42
N PRO A 242 6.58 5.43 10.63
CA PRO A 242 6.73 6.06 11.94
C PRO A 242 5.67 5.53 12.92
N SER A 243 5.76 5.90 14.19
CA SER A 243 4.69 5.57 15.15
C SER A 243 3.43 6.41 14.90
N SER A 244 3.62 7.65 14.46
CA SER A 244 2.54 8.55 14.04
C SER A 244 3.04 9.55 12.99
N CYS A 245 2.14 10.27 12.36
CA CYS A 245 2.48 11.33 11.39
C CYS A 245 3.31 12.49 11.99
N LEU A 246 3.43 12.56 13.30
CA LEU A 246 4.22 13.56 14.02
C LEU A 246 5.70 13.16 14.15
N GLU A 247 6.06 11.95 13.77
CA GLU A 247 7.41 11.41 13.84
C GLU A 247 7.98 11.17 12.44
N GLN A 248 9.30 11.07 12.36
CA GLN A 248 9.96 10.61 11.13
C GLN A 248 10.00 9.07 11.09
N PRO A 249 9.99 8.48 9.89
CA PRO A 249 10.16 7.04 9.73
C PRO A 249 11.48 6.54 10.35
N PRO A 250 11.52 5.29 10.87
CA PRO A 250 12.71 4.74 11.52
C PRO A 250 13.85 4.51 10.54
N ILE A 251 15.04 4.94 10.91
CA ILE A 251 16.26 4.70 10.14
C ILE A 251 16.86 3.36 10.59
N VAL A 252 17.26 2.53 9.62
CA VAL A 252 17.85 1.20 9.87
C VAL A 252 19.17 1.11 9.11
N ASN A 253 20.25 0.72 9.81
CA ASN A 253 21.58 0.53 9.22
C ASN A 253 22.05 1.73 8.35
N PRO A 254 22.08 2.97 8.88
CA PRO A 254 22.61 4.10 8.11
C PRO A 254 24.11 3.94 7.87
N GLY A 255 24.61 4.46 6.78
CA GLY A 255 26.06 4.46 6.49
C GLY A 255 26.45 3.52 5.37
N LEU A 256 25.65 3.51 4.29
CA LEU A 256 25.99 2.80 3.06
C LEU A 256 27.36 3.16 2.51
N GLU A 257 27.91 2.22 1.76
CA GLU A 257 29.12 2.43 0.95
C GLU A 257 29.00 3.73 0.13
N PRO A 258 29.88 4.71 0.34
CA PRO A 258 29.78 6.00 -0.36
C PRO A 258 30.21 5.92 -1.82
N ASP A 259 30.96 4.88 -2.20
CA ASP A 259 31.53 4.71 -3.53
C ASP A 259 30.61 3.86 -4.44
N ILE A 260 30.86 3.96 -5.75
CA ILE A 260 30.20 3.10 -6.75
C ILE A 260 30.71 1.67 -6.57
N THR A 261 29.77 0.75 -6.36
CA THR A 261 30.04 -0.69 -6.20
C THR A 261 29.96 -1.43 -7.53
N ALA A 262 30.43 -2.68 -7.55
CA ALA A 262 30.22 -3.56 -8.70
C ALA A 262 28.73 -3.75 -9.02
N TYR A 263 27.87 -3.71 -8.01
CA TYR A 263 26.43 -3.84 -8.13
C TYR A 263 25.78 -2.62 -8.81
N ASP A 264 26.27 -1.42 -8.50
CA ASP A 264 25.85 -0.18 -9.18
C ASP A 264 26.26 -0.19 -10.66
N LEU A 265 27.42 -0.76 -11.01
CA LEU A 265 27.89 -0.84 -12.39
C LEU A 265 27.00 -1.75 -13.28
N GLU A 266 26.26 -2.68 -12.70
CA GLU A 266 25.31 -3.49 -13.47
C GLU A 266 24.19 -2.66 -14.10
N LEU A 267 23.88 -1.49 -13.52
CA LEU A 267 22.88 -0.57 -14.07
C LEU A 267 23.27 0.02 -15.43
N GLU A 268 24.57 0.07 -15.77
CA GLU A 268 25.05 0.62 -17.04
C GLU A 268 24.52 -0.13 -18.28
N THR A 269 24.19 -1.39 -18.11
CA THR A 269 23.75 -2.28 -19.21
C THR A 269 22.37 -2.90 -18.99
N ILE A 270 21.65 -2.51 -17.92
CA ILE A 270 20.38 -3.13 -17.55
C ILE A 270 19.23 -2.77 -18.52
N ILE A 271 19.29 -1.56 -19.11
CA ILE A 271 18.31 -1.12 -20.09
C ILE A 271 18.71 -1.67 -21.47
N PRO A 272 17.84 -2.44 -22.14
CA PRO A 272 18.11 -2.92 -23.49
C PRO A 272 18.29 -1.78 -24.51
N ASP A 273 19.24 -1.93 -25.46
CA ASP A 273 19.46 -0.97 -26.56
C ASP A 273 18.22 -0.81 -27.45
N SER A 274 17.44 -1.87 -27.61
CA SER A 274 16.21 -1.84 -28.40
C SER A 274 15.05 -1.23 -27.61
N ASP A 275 14.45 -0.18 -28.13
CA ASP A 275 13.25 0.45 -27.56
C ASP A 275 12.04 -0.49 -27.45
N ARG A 276 12.04 -1.61 -28.17
CA ARG A 276 10.98 -2.63 -28.17
C ARG A 276 11.25 -3.79 -27.22
N ALA A 277 12.48 -3.95 -26.74
CA ALA A 277 12.80 -4.99 -25.78
C ALA A 277 12.25 -4.63 -24.39
N GLY A 278 11.50 -5.57 -23.80
CA GLY A 278 11.05 -5.49 -22.42
C GLY A 278 12.19 -5.87 -21.46
N TYR A 279 12.12 -5.36 -20.25
CA TYR A 279 12.94 -5.77 -19.11
C TYR A 279 12.11 -5.67 -17.84
N ASP A 280 12.50 -6.39 -16.81
CA ASP A 280 11.83 -6.31 -15.51
C ASP A 280 12.34 -5.10 -14.72
N MET A 281 11.45 -4.17 -14.40
CA MET A 281 11.81 -3.00 -13.59
C MET A 281 12.26 -3.39 -12.19
N HIS A 282 11.83 -4.54 -11.65
CA HIS A 282 12.33 -5.02 -10.35
C HIS A 282 13.85 -5.20 -10.35
N ASP A 283 14.45 -5.64 -11.47
CA ASP A 283 15.91 -5.77 -11.58
C ASP A 283 16.63 -4.43 -11.41
N VAL A 284 16.02 -3.34 -11.88
CA VAL A 284 16.51 -1.97 -11.65
C VAL A 284 16.34 -1.57 -10.20
N LEU A 285 15.13 -1.76 -9.64
CA LEU A 285 14.81 -1.34 -8.27
C LEU A 285 15.69 -2.03 -7.23
N LEU A 286 15.91 -3.35 -7.38
CA LEU A 286 16.77 -4.11 -6.46
C LEU A 286 18.23 -3.63 -6.46
N ARG A 287 18.69 -2.95 -7.52
CA ARG A 287 20.04 -2.37 -7.60
C ARG A 287 20.12 -0.91 -7.12
N LEU A 288 18.98 -0.23 -7.08
CA LEU A 288 18.92 1.18 -6.63
C LEU A 288 18.85 1.34 -5.12
N PHE A 289 18.37 0.31 -4.40
CA PHE A 289 18.05 0.41 -2.99
C PHE A 289 18.92 -0.48 -2.12
N ASP A 290 18.96 -0.15 -0.81
CA ASP A 290 19.76 -0.84 0.17
C ASP A 290 19.47 -2.33 0.20
N ASP A 291 20.52 -3.14 0.30
CA ASP A 291 20.48 -4.60 0.46
C ASP A 291 19.67 -5.36 -0.62
N GLY A 292 19.27 -4.69 -1.70
CA GLY A 292 18.41 -5.25 -2.72
C GLY A 292 17.01 -5.59 -2.18
N GLU A 293 16.56 -4.92 -1.12
CA GLU A 293 15.26 -5.15 -0.50
C GLU A 293 14.19 -4.23 -1.10
N PHE A 294 13.03 -4.81 -1.40
CA PHE A 294 11.87 -4.10 -1.89
C PHE A 294 10.57 -4.70 -1.33
N HIS A 295 9.85 -3.94 -0.52
CA HIS A 295 8.58 -4.36 0.07
C HIS A 295 7.42 -3.88 -0.82
N GLU A 296 7.08 -4.70 -1.82
CA GLU A 296 6.02 -4.37 -2.78
C GLU A 296 4.64 -4.48 -2.16
N ILE A 297 3.75 -3.55 -2.51
CA ILE A 297 2.33 -3.60 -2.16
C ILE A 297 1.45 -3.57 -3.41
N ARG A 298 0.32 -4.31 -3.39
CA ARG A 298 -0.61 -4.44 -4.53
C ARG A 298 0.06 -4.96 -5.81
N ALA A 299 0.99 -5.89 -5.71
CA ALA A 299 1.72 -6.44 -6.86
C ALA A 299 0.79 -6.94 -7.99
N THR A 300 -0.35 -7.56 -7.64
CA THR A 300 -1.30 -8.13 -8.61
C THR A 300 -2.38 -7.17 -9.10
N PHE A 301 -2.53 -6.00 -8.47
CA PHE A 301 -3.43 -4.93 -8.92
C PHE A 301 -2.67 -3.91 -9.74
N ALA A 302 -3.14 -3.60 -10.96
CA ALA A 302 -2.45 -2.72 -11.89
C ALA A 302 -0.93 -3.03 -11.97
N PRO A 303 -0.53 -4.24 -12.40
CA PRO A 303 0.86 -4.70 -12.35
C PRO A 303 1.79 -3.94 -13.32
N ASN A 304 1.24 -3.11 -14.21
CA ASN A 304 1.96 -2.16 -15.05
C ASN A 304 2.53 -0.95 -14.27
N LEU A 305 2.14 -0.79 -13.00
CA LEU A 305 2.72 0.17 -12.05
C LEU A 305 3.15 -0.56 -10.77
N ILE A 306 4.42 -0.50 -10.44
CA ILE A 306 5.00 -1.05 -9.21
C ILE A 306 4.88 0.02 -8.12
N THR A 307 4.45 -0.37 -6.92
CA THR A 307 4.45 0.48 -5.72
C THR A 307 4.97 -0.30 -4.53
N GLY A 308 5.85 0.28 -3.76
CA GLY A 308 6.42 -0.41 -2.59
C GLY A 308 7.36 0.48 -1.79
N PHE A 309 7.88 -0.08 -0.72
CA PHE A 309 8.84 0.58 0.16
C PHE A 309 10.23 -0.01 -0.01
N ALA A 310 11.22 0.84 0.08
CA ALA A 310 12.62 0.50 0.06
C ALA A 310 13.39 1.38 1.07
N ARG A 311 14.72 1.28 1.08
CA ARG A 311 15.57 2.15 1.87
C ARG A 311 16.70 2.72 1.03
N VAL A 312 17.10 3.94 1.36
CA VAL A 312 18.30 4.57 0.85
C VAL A 312 19.08 5.14 2.03
N ASP A 313 20.31 4.67 2.26
CA ASP A 313 21.13 5.02 3.42
C ASP A 313 20.38 4.77 4.75
N GLY A 314 19.62 3.67 4.79
CA GLY A 314 18.77 3.28 5.92
C GLY A 314 17.46 4.05 6.08
N TYR A 315 17.22 5.09 5.30
CA TYR A 315 15.99 5.89 5.34
C TYR A 315 14.88 5.25 4.50
N PRO A 316 13.68 5.05 5.02
CA PRO A 316 12.53 4.59 4.25
C PRO A 316 12.17 5.54 3.12
N VAL A 317 11.87 4.98 1.96
CA VAL A 317 11.36 5.69 0.79
C VAL A 317 10.20 4.91 0.17
N GLY A 318 9.22 5.63 -0.38
CA GLY A 318 8.15 5.07 -1.19
C GLY A 318 8.55 5.13 -2.66
N VAL A 319 8.43 4.02 -3.36
CA VAL A 319 8.84 3.89 -4.76
C VAL A 319 7.64 3.67 -5.65
N ILE A 320 7.58 4.39 -6.76
CA ILE A 320 6.57 4.25 -7.81
C ILE A 320 7.31 4.07 -9.13
N ALA A 321 7.14 2.92 -9.79
CA ALA A 321 7.85 2.63 -11.02
C ALA A 321 6.92 2.02 -12.08
N ASN A 322 7.18 2.28 -13.36
CA ASN A 322 6.49 1.57 -14.43
C ASN A 322 7.09 0.17 -14.62
N GLN A 323 6.26 -0.83 -14.95
CA GLN A 323 6.71 -2.17 -15.31
C GLN A 323 6.61 -2.39 -16.82
N PRO A 324 7.73 -2.28 -17.56
CA PRO A 324 7.71 -2.41 -19.03
C PRO A 324 7.26 -3.76 -19.56
N LEU A 325 7.36 -4.82 -18.76
CA LEU A 325 6.86 -6.16 -19.14
C LEU A 325 5.34 -6.24 -19.18
N VAL A 326 4.63 -5.30 -18.52
CA VAL A 326 3.17 -5.27 -18.49
C VAL A 326 2.67 -4.04 -19.24
N LEU A 327 1.92 -4.22 -20.31
CA LEU A 327 1.38 -3.14 -21.15
C LEU A 327 2.45 -2.11 -21.61
N GLY A 328 3.73 -2.55 -21.71
CA GLY A 328 4.85 -1.67 -22.03
C GLY A 328 5.12 -0.57 -21.00
N GLY A 329 4.61 -0.69 -19.77
CA GLY A 329 4.67 0.36 -18.76
C GLY A 329 3.65 1.49 -18.95
N SER A 330 2.64 1.32 -19.84
CA SER A 330 1.58 2.32 -20.02
C SER A 330 0.79 2.52 -18.75
N VAL A 331 0.37 3.77 -18.50
CA VAL A 331 -0.45 4.12 -17.34
C VAL A 331 -1.93 4.05 -17.70
N ASP A 332 -2.68 3.18 -17.03
CA ASP A 332 -4.12 3.04 -17.17
C ASP A 332 -4.89 3.67 -15.99
N ALA A 333 -6.22 3.56 -16.02
CA ALA A 333 -7.08 4.07 -14.96
C ALA A 333 -6.79 3.40 -13.59
N ALA A 334 -6.49 2.10 -13.58
CA ALA A 334 -6.17 1.35 -12.36
C ALA A 334 -4.81 1.76 -11.77
N CYS A 335 -3.79 2.01 -12.62
CA CYS A 335 -2.52 2.60 -12.22
C CYS A 335 -2.70 3.93 -11.49
N SER A 336 -3.59 4.78 -11.99
CA SER A 336 -3.84 6.09 -11.40
C SER A 336 -4.43 5.96 -10.00
N ASP A 337 -5.34 5.03 -9.76
CA ASP A 337 -5.86 4.78 -8.41
C ASP A 337 -4.79 4.20 -7.48
N LYS A 338 -4.00 3.22 -7.97
CA LYS A 338 -2.89 2.61 -7.21
C LYS A 338 -1.85 3.66 -6.79
N GLY A 339 -1.39 4.46 -7.76
CA GLY A 339 -0.40 5.50 -7.51
C GLY A 339 -0.93 6.61 -6.61
N THR A 340 -2.17 7.08 -6.82
CA THR A 340 -2.81 8.10 -5.99
C THR A 340 -2.86 7.68 -4.52
N TYR A 341 -3.31 6.46 -4.28
CA TYR A 341 -3.38 5.91 -2.92
C TYR A 341 -1.99 5.86 -2.28
N PHE A 342 -0.99 5.32 -3.00
CA PHE A 342 0.36 5.14 -2.48
C PHE A 342 1.07 6.48 -2.19
N ILE A 343 0.92 7.47 -3.07
CA ILE A 343 1.45 8.84 -2.85
C ILE A 343 0.87 9.43 -1.56
N ARG A 344 -0.43 9.30 -1.35
CA ARG A 344 -1.09 9.83 -0.16
C ARG A 344 -0.67 9.11 1.11
N LEU A 345 -0.49 7.79 1.05
CA LEU A 345 0.02 6.97 2.15
C LEU A 345 1.42 7.44 2.58
N CYS A 346 2.34 7.56 1.62
CA CYS A 346 3.69 8.05 1.89
C CYS A 346 3.68 9.47 2.45
N ASN A 347 2.87 10.36 1.86
CA ASN A 347 2.77 11.75 2.32
C ASN A 347 2.20 11.86 3.74
N ALA A 348 1.23 11.00 4.11
CA ALA A 348 0.67 11.00 5.46
C ALA A 348 1.70 10.62 6.53
N PHE A 349 2.67 9.77 6.20
CA PHE A 349 3.64 9.24 7.15
C PHE A 349 5.08 9.72 6.91
N ASN A 350 5.26 10.87 6.30
CA ASN A 350 6.56 11.54 6.12
C ASN A 350 7.59 10.70 5.33
N ILE A 351 7.12 9.84 4.41
CA ILE A 351 7.99 8.98 3.60
C ILE A 351 8.27 9.66 2.26
N PRO A 352 9.54 9.98 1.93
CA PRO A 352 9.93 10.53 0.64
C PRO A 352 9.52 9.63 -0.53
N LEU A 353 9.19 10.20 -1.69
CA LEU A 353 8.75 9.50 -2.88
C LEU A 353 9.86 9.48 -3.94
N ILE A 354 10.09 8.32 -4.53
CA ILE A 354 10.98 8.13 -5.67
C ILE A 354 10.18 7.57 -6.84
N PHE A 355 10.16 8.30 -7.96
CA PHE A 355 9.54 7.88 -9.20
C PHE A 355 10.61 7.35 -10.15
N VAL A 356 10.43 6.13 -10.68
CA VAL A 356 11.31 5.53 -11.70
C VAL A 356 10.48 5.30 -12.96
N THR A 357 10.78 6.04 -14.00
CA THR A 357 9.90 6.19 -15.16
C THR A 357 10.42 5.48 -16.40
N ASP A 358 9.60 4.57 -16.94
CA ASP A 358 9.68 4.03 -18.29
C ASP A 358 8.26 3.77 -18.80
N THR A 359 7.66 4.76 -19.43
CA THR A 359 6.27 4.68 -19.92
C THR A 359 6.10 5.28 -21.31
N PRO A 360 5.41 4.59 -22.23
CA PRO A 360 5.07 5.13 -23.55
C PRO A 360 3.89 6.11 -23.51
N GLY A 361 3.27 6.32 -22.33
CA GLY A 361 2.13 7.22 -22.19
C GLY A 361 0.95 6.62 -21.43
N VAL A 362 -0.18 7.31 -21.48
CA VAL A 362 -1.46 6.80 -20.99
C VAL A 362 -2.00 5.77 -21.98
N LEU A 363 -2.50 4.64 -21.47
CA LEU A 363 -3.05 3.56 -22.29
C LEU A 363 -4.30 4.07 -23.03
N PRO A 364 -4.30 4.09 -24.38
CA PRO A 364 -5.46 4.53 -25.15
C PRO A 364 -6.48 3.40 -25.31
N GLY A 365 -7.74 3.77 -25.60
CA GLY A 365 -8.77 2.83 -26.01
C GLY A 365 -10.11 3.05 -25.29
N LEU A 366 -11.19 2.55 -25.92
CA LEU A 366 -12.55 2.71 -25.41
C LEU A 366 -12.70 2.13 -23.99
N GLU A 367 -12.08 0.99 -23.72
CA GLU A 367 -12.10 0.36 -22.39
C GLU A 367 -11.56 1.32 -21.29
N GLN A 368 -10.53 2.10 -21.60
CA GLN A 368 -9.95 3.07 -20.65
C GLN A 368 -10.83 4.29 -20.49
N GLU A 369 -11.48 4.76 -21.56
CA GLU A 369 -12.47 5.85 -21.47
C GLU A 369 -13.68 5.41 -20.65
N ASP A 370 -14.20 4.20 -20.86
CA ASP A 370 -15.30 3.62 -20.09
C ASP A 370 -14.91 3.39 -18.62
N ALA A 371 -13.64 3.06 -18.35
CA ALA A 371 -13.09 2.97 -17.01
C ALA A 371 -12.89 4.35 -16.33
N GLY A 372 -13.16 5.45 -17.03
CA GLY A 372 -13.04 6.82 -16.53
C GLY A 372 -11.59 7.31 -16.40
N VAL A 373 -10.73 6.98 -17.37
CA VAL A 373 -9.30 7.35 -17.36
C VAL A 373 -9.08 8.87 -17.19
N ILE A 374 -9.96 9.71 -17.71
CA ILE A 374 -9.87 11.16 -17.55
C ILE A 374 -9.98 11.55 -16.07
N ILE A 375 -11.00 11.06 -15.38
CA ILE A 375 -11.26 11.39 -13.97
C ILE A 375 -10.20 10.75 -13.08
N ARG A 376 -9.97 9.46 -13.25
CA ARG A 376 -9.02 8.69 -12.44
C ARG A 376 -7.59 9.14 -12.70
N GLY A 377 -7.23 9.38 -13.97
CA GLY A 377 -5.92 9.89 -14.38
C GLY A 377 -5.58 11.26 -13.80
N GLY A 378 -6.58 12.13 -13.61
CA GLY A 378 -6.40 13.44 -12.96
C GLY A 378 -6.08 13.38 -11.46
N ARG A 379 -6.34 12.24 -10.79
CA ARG A 379 -6.12 12.09 -9.34
C ARG A 379 -4.64 11.97 -8.99
N MET A 380 -3.86 11.23 -9.77
CA MET A 380 -2.45 10.96 -9.47
C MET A 380 -1.57 12.22 -9.53
N PRO A 381 -1.58 13.06 -10.59
CA PRO A 381 -0.86 14.33 -10.61
C PRO A 381 -1.29 15.25 -9.46
N ARG A 382 -2.58 15.23 -9.12
CA ARG A 382 -3.07 16.03 -8.01
C ARG A 382 -2.48 15.58 -6.67
N ALA A 383 -2.40 14.29 -6.42
CA ALA A 383 -1.77 13.75 -5.21
C ALA A 383 -0.29 14.15 -5.11
N ILE A 384 0.44 14.17 -6.24
CA ILE A 384 1.82 14.64 -6.31
C ILE A 384 1.90 16.14 -5.96
N ILE A 385 1.04 16.97 -6.55
CA ILE A 385 1.01 18.42 -6.28
C ILE A 385 0.70 18.72 -4.81
N GLU A 386 -0.13 17.91 -4.18
CA GLU A 386 -0.53 18.07 -2.77
C GLU A 386 0.51 17.54 -1.79
N ALA A 387 1.38 16.62 -2.22
CA ALA A 387 2.41 16.03 -1.37
C ALA A 387 3.41 17.08 -0.87
N THR A 388 3.78 16.96 0.40
CA THR A 388 4.75 17.83 1.08
C THR A 388 6.08 17.12 1.36
N VAL A 389 6.11 15.80 1.26
CA VAL A 389 7.34 15.01 1.39
C VAL A 389 8.30 15.28 0.23
N PRO A 390 9.61 15.01 0.38
CA PRO A 390 10.54 15.04 -0.74
C PRO A 390 10.11 14.14 -1.89
N ILE A 391 10.23 14.64 -3.12
CA ILE A 391 9.91 13.90 -4.34
C ILE A 391 11.11 13.93 -5.28
N ILE A 392 11.63 12.75 -5.62
CA ILE A 392 12.72 12.57 -6.57
C ILE A 392 12.19 11.82 -7.78
N SER A 393 12.48 12.31 -8.97
CA SER A 393 12.10 11.68 -10.25
C SER A 393 13.32 11.21 -11.02
N LEU A 394 13.26 10.00 -11.55
CA LEU A 394 14.28 9.42 -12.42
C LEU A 394 13.63 8.88 -13.70
N VAL A 395 14.05 9.36 -14.84
CA VAL A 395 13.63 8.82 -16.15
C VAL A 395 14.73 7.90 -16.65
N VAL A 396 14.44 6.59 -16.71
CA VAL A 396 15.41 5.58 -17.13
C VAL A 396 15.35 5.28 -18.63
N ARG A 397 14.15 5.37 -19.25
CA ARG A 397 13.99 5.18 -20.69
C ARG A 397 12.89 6.09 -21.25
N LYS A 398 11.65 5.63 -21.41
CA LYS A 398 10.55 6.40 -22.03
C LYS A 398 9.81 7.24 -20.99
N SER A 399 9.42 8.45 -21.38
CA SER A 399 8.53 9.29 -20.58
C SER A 399 7.72 10.19 -21.52
N TYR A 400 6.58 9.66 -22.02
CA TYR A 400 5.82 10.30 -23.08
C TYR A 400 4.46 10.81 -22.61
N GLY A 401 4.05 11.93 -23.21
CA GLY A 401 2.71 12.51 -23.09
C GLY A 401 2.29 12.83 -21.66
N GLY A 402 1.01 12.63 -21.36
CA GLY A 402 0.45 12.92 -20.04
C GLY A 402 1.05 12.09 -18.91
N ALA A 403 1.55 10.88 -19.20
CA ALA A 403 2.19 10.01 -18.22
C ALA A 403 3.51 10.61 -17.68
N TYR A 404 4.21 11.49 -18.42
CA TYR A 404 5.32 12.28 -17.90
C TYR A 404 4.93 13.05 -16.63
N GLY A 405 3.75 13.69 -16.63
CA GLY A 405 3.24 14.37 -15.45
C GLY A 405 2.77 13.43 -14.35
N MET A 406 2.18 12.28 -14.71
CA MET A 406 1.70 11.29 -13.75
C MET A 406 2.84 10.58 -13.02
N MET A 407 4.01 10.50 -13.62
CA MET A 407 5.21 9.91 -13.04
C MET A 407 6.13 10.94 -12.34
N GLY A 408 5.54 11.99 -11.77
CA GLY A 408 6.25 12.86 -10.84
C GLY A 408 7.30 13.75 -11.49
N CYS A 409 7.04 14.34 -12.65
CA CYS A 409 7.99 15.27 -13.26
C CYS A 409 8.15 16.55 -12.43
N ARG A 410 9.22 17.30 -12.70
CA ARG A 410 9.54 18.56 -12.01
C ARG A 410 8.37 19.55 -12.00
N GLN A 411 7.67 19.70 -13.13
CA GLN A 411 6.58 20.67 -13.29
C GLN A 411 5.33 20.32 -12.48
N VAL A 412 5.18 19.06 -12.06
CA VAL A 412 4.06 18.60 -11.23
C VAL A 412 4.41 18.58 -9.74
N GLY A 413 5.71 18.61 -9.39
CA GLY A 413 6.10 18.71 -7.99
C GLY A 413 7.35 17.98 -7.54
N ALA A 414 8.12 17.34 -8.45
CA ALA A 414 9.42 16.79 -8.06
C ALA A 414 10.37 17.89 -7.60
N ASP A 415 11.03 17.66 -6.49
CA ASP A 415 12.06 18.56 -5.96
C ASP A 415 13.36 18.41 -6.73
N VAL A 416 13.70 17.17 -7.12
CA VAL A 416 14.88 16.82 -7.92
C VAL A 416 14.48 15.84 -9.01
N SER A 417 14.96 16.10 -10.23
CA SER A 417 14.66 15.30 -11.41
C SER A 417 15.93 14.89 -12.15
N PHE A 418 16.12 13.58 -12.30
CA PHE A 418 17.25 12.98 -13.01
C PHE A 418 16.77 12.25 -14.27
N ALA A 419 17.67 12.09 -15.22
CA ALA A 419 17.48 11.17 -16.34
C ALA A 419 18.77 10.40 -16.62
N TRP A 420 18.63 9.18 -17.10
CA TRP A 420 19.75 8.42 -17.67
C TRP A 420 20.00 8.86 -19.13
N PRO A 421 21.19 8.60 -19.69
CA PRO A 421 21.46 8.87 -21.11
C PRO A 421 20.53 8.14 -22.07
N THR A 422 19.97 7.02 -21.64
CA THR A 422 18.97 6.21 -22.36
C THR A 422 17.56 6.82 -22.36
N ALA A 423 17.33 7.90 -21.61
CA ALA A 423 16.02 8.51 -21.47
C ALA A 423 15.53 9.16 -22.76
N ARG A 424 14.21 9.09 -22.97
CA ARG A 424 13.50 9.75 -24.07
C ARG A 424 12.28 10.47 -23.50
N ILE A 425 12.29 11.79 -23.60
CA ILE A 425 11.25 12.66 -23.02
C ILE A 425 10.60 13.44 -24.15
N ALA A 426 9.32 13.19 -24.45
CA ALA A 426 8.61 13.83 -25.54
C ALA A 426 7.09 13.80 -25.36
N VAL A 427 6.37 14.55 -26.19
CA VAL A 427 4.90 14.53 -26.22
C VAL A 427 4.36 13.19 -26.67
N ILE A 428 4.99 12.57 -27.68
CA ILE A 428 4.66 11.25 -28.25
C ILE A 428 5.95 10.57 -28.72
N GLY A 429 5.93 9.23 -28.83
CA GLY A 429 7.05 8.47 -29.38
C GLY A 429 7.33 8.81 -30.84
N ALA A 430 8.57 8.63 -31.28
CA ALA A 430 9.06 9.04 -32.59
C ALA A 430 8.27 8.44 -33.77
N GLU A 431 7.87 7.17 -33.68
CA GLU A 431 7.06 6.52 -34.73
C GLU A 431 5.75 7.28 -34.94
N SER A 432 5.01 7.54 -33.85
CA SER A 432 3.75 8.29 -33.92
C SER A 432 3.95 9.76 -34.33
N ALA A 433 5.04 10.39 -33.88
CA ALA A 433 5.37 11.76 -34.25
C ALA A 433 5.59 11.88 -35.76
N VAL A 434 6.36 10.97 -36.33
CA VAL A 434 6.65 10.95 -37.78
C VAL A 434 5.38 10.62 -38.58
N ASP A 435 4.60 9.63 -38.16
CA ASP A 435 3.37 9.24 -38.88
C ASP A 435 2.31 10.34 -38.88
N LEU A 436 2.25 11.17 -37.84
CA LEU A 436 1.32 12.30 -37.75
C LEU A 436 1.85 13.57 -38.43
N ALA A 437 3.08 13.99 -38.07
CA ALA A 437 3.62 15.27 -38.52
C ALA A 437 4.26 15.22 -39.91
N ALA A 438 4.90 14.10 -40.27
CA ALA A 438 5.61 13.96 -41.52
C ALA A 438 4.81 13.25 -42.64
N LYS A 439 3.52 12.96 -42.42
CA LYS A 439 2.66 12.23 -43.38
C LYS A 439 2.72 12.80 -44.82
N ARG A 440 2.67 14.13 -44.94
CA ARG A 440 2.75 14.80 -46.28
C ARG A 440 4.13 14.71 -46.87
N GLN A 441 5.19 14.81 -46.08
CA GLN A 441 6.58 14.68 -46.54
C GLN A 441 6.86 13.26 -47.00
N LEU A 442 6.43 12.26 -46.23
CA LEU A 442 6.57 10.83 -46.62
C LEU A 442 5.75 10.50 -47.86
N ALA A 443 4.57 11.09 -48.05
CA ALA A 443 3.78 10.88 -49.28
C ALA A 443 4.46 11.43 -50.55
N ALA A 444 5.33 12.43 -50.44
CA ALA A 444 6.11 12.99 -51.52
C ALA A 444 7.36 12.17 -51.88
N VAL A 445 7.76 11.22 -51.02
CA VAL A 445 8.91 10.30 -51.28
C VAL A 445 8.45 9.15 -52.15
N PRO A 446 9.26 8.74 -53.19
CA PRO A 446 8.98 7.55 -53.98
C PRO A 446 8.74 6.33 -53.09
N GLU A 447 7.81 5.46 -53.48
CA GLU A 447 7.36 4.34 -52.65
C GLU A 447 8.50 3.43 -52.19
N GLU A 448 9.45 3.19 -53.07
CA GLU A 448 10.67 2.37 -52.85
C GLU A 448 11.61 2.94 -51.77
N HIS A 449 11.56 4.25 -51.51
CA HIS A 449 12.41 4.93 -50.50
C HIS A 449 11.65 5.37 -49.26
N ARG A 450 10.33 5.18 -49.24
CA ARG A 450 9.47 5.72 -48.16
C ARG A 450 9.77 5.10 -46.81
N ALA A 451 10.04 3.80 -46.74
CA ALA A 451 10.41 3.11 -45.51
C ALA A 451 11.74 3.65 -44.94
N ALA A 452 12.77 3.77 -45.76
CA ALA A 452 14.07 4.31 -45.35
C ALA A 452 13.98 5.78 -44.90
N ALA A 453 13.17 6.60 -45.59
CA ALA A 453 12.94 7.98 -45.21
C ALA A 453 12.19 8.08 -43.85
N ARG A 454 11.23 7.19 -43.62
CA ARG A 454 10.51 7.11 -42.34
C ARG A 454 11.48 6.75 -41.19
N ASP A 455 12.30 5.73 -41.37
CA ASP A 455 13.28 5.30 -40.37
C ASP A 455 14.32 6.40 -40.09
N PHE A 456 14.76 7.11 -41.11
CA PHE A 456 15.64 8.26 -40.94
C PHE A 456 14.98 9.37 -40.10
N MET A 457 13.72 9.71 -40.37
CA MET A 457 12.99 10.74 -39.62
C MET A 457 12.75 10.30 -38.16
N ILE A 458 12.48 9.01 -37.92
CA ILE A 458 12.34 8.45 -36.56
C ILE A 458 13.66 8.61 -35.80
N ASN A 459 14.79 8.19 -36.42
CA ASN A 459 16.09 8.32 -35.77
C ASN A 459 16.44 9.80 -35.52
N GLN A 460 16.21 10.68 -36.47
CA GLN A 460 16.42 12.11 -36.31
C GLN A 460 15.60 12.67 -35.13
N TYR A 461 14.30 12.31 -35.03
CA TYR A 461 13.46 12.75 -33.91
C TYR A 461 14.02 12.27 -32.56
N ASN A 462 14.43 11.01 -32.50
CA ASN A 462 15.01 10.44 -31.29
C ASN A 462 16.33 11.11 -30.89
N GLU A 463 17.17 11.48 -31.83
CA GLU A 463 18.48 12.07 -31.58
C GLU A 463 18.45 13.57 -31.32
N THR A 464 17.43 14.30 -31.84
CA THR A 464 17.44 15.76 -31.77
C THR A 464 16.30 16.35 -30.95
N ILE A 465 15.22 15.60 -30.69
CA ILE A 465 14.01 16.13 -29.99
C ILE A 465 13.75 15.38 -28.70
N ALA A 466 13.73 14.06 -28.75
CA ALA A 466 13.30 13.24 -27.61
C ALA A 466 14.45 12.87 -26.64
N THR A 467 15.59 13.53 -26.71
CA THR A 467 16.76 13.23 -25.89
C THR A 467 16.65 13.85 -24.49
N PRO A 468 17.32 13.28 -23.48
CA PRO A 468 17.39 13.90 -22.16
C PRO A 468 18.15 15.22 -22.17
N TRP A 469 19.06 15.42 -23.13
CA TRP A 469 19.84 16.65 -23.30
C TRP A 469 18.94 17.86 -23.56
N VAL A 470 17.95 17.72 -24.44
CA VAL A 470 16.99 18.78 -24.74
C VAL A 470 16.14 19.13 -23.51
N ALA A 471 15.79 18.15 -22.69
CA ALA A 471 15.07 18.37 -21.43
C ALA A 471 15.97 19.10 -20.40
N ALA A 472 17.25 18.72 -20.30
CA ALA A 472 18.22 19.36 -19.42
C ALA A 472 18.52 20.81 -19.85
N GLU A 473 18.77 21.09 -21.12
CA GLU A 473 19.00 22.42 -21.66
C GLU A 473 17.84 23.40 -21.35
N ARG A 474 16.62 22.87 -21.27
CA ARG A 474 15.42 23.67 -20.96
C ARG A 474 15.09 23.72 -19.46
N GLY A 475 15.89 23.08 -18.61
CA GLY A 475 15.66 23.03 -17.17
C GLY A 475 14.45 22.18 -16.76
N TYR A 476 14.05 21.23 -17.60
CA TYR A 476 12.93 20.31 -17.27
C TYR A 476 13.36 19.14 -16.40
N ILE A 477 14.66 18.84 -16.41
CA ILE A 477 15.36 17.95 -15.49
C ILE A 477 16.58 18.66 -14.95
N ASP A 478 17.06 18.25 -13.75
CA ASP A 478 18.20 18.90 -13.09
C ASP A 478 19.54 18.35 -13.61
N ALA A 479 19.61 17.05 -13.90
CA ALA A 479 20.82 16.43 -14.42
C ALA A 479 20.54 15.17 -15.25
N VAL A 480 21.42 14.94 -16.22
CA VAL A 480 21.59 13.62 -16.85
C VAL A 480 22.74 12.94 -16.10
N ILE A 481 22.49 11.77 -15.55
CA ILE A 481 23.43 11.05 -14.68
C ILE A 481 23.78 9.67 -15.25
N GLU A 482 24.98 9.19 -14.94
CA GLU A 482 25.37 7.81 -15.23
C GLU A 482 24.50 6.85 -14.41
N PRO A 483 23.98 5.75 -15.00
CA PRO A 483 23.16 4.79 -14.28
C PRO A 483 23.77 4.29 -12.97
N SER A 484 25.06 4.00 -12.97
CA SER A 484 25.83 3.56 -11.79
C SER A 484 25.89 4.58 -10.64
N ARG A 485 25.71 5.87 -10.93
CA ARG A 485 25.70 6.94 -9.92
C ARG A 485 24.33 7.15 -9.27
N THR A 486 23.28 6.52 -9.76
CA THR A 486 21.89 6.82 -9.37
C THR A 486 21.67 6.72 -7.87
N ARG A 487 22.15 5.64 -7.23
CA ARG A 487 21.99 5.45 -5.78
C ARG A 487 22.64 6.59 -4.98
N LEU A 488 23.82 7.03 -5.39
CA LEU A 488 24.54 8.14 -4.74
C LEU A 488 23.81 9.47 -4.92
N GLU A 489 23.32 9.75 -6.12
CA GLU A 489 22.60 11.01 -6.41
C GLU A 489 21.25 11.06 -5.68
N ILE A 490 20.51 9.94 -5.59
CA ILE A 490 19.29 9.85 -4.78
C ILE A 490 19.62 10.10 -3.31
N ARG A 491 20.69 9.50 -2.77
CA ARG A 491 21.15 9.72 -1.40
C ARG A 491 21.48 11.19 -1.13
N HIS A 492 22.19 11.85 -2.05
CA HIS A 492 22.52 13.28 -1.93
C HIS A 492 21.26 14.14 -1.95
N ALA A 493 20.33 13.85 -2.86
CA ALA A 493 19.03 14.56 -2.94
C ALA A 493 18.21 14.38 -1.66
N LEU A 494 18.11 13.17 -1.12
CA LEU A 494 17.38 12.92 0.13
C LEU A 494 18.02 13.67 1.31
N ARG A 495 19.35 13.73 1.38
CA ARG A 495 20.05 14.50 2.43
C ARG A 495 19.79 16.01 2.31
N LEU A 496 19.80 16.53 1.10
CA LEU A 496 19.48 17.94 0.82
C LEU A 496 18.04 18.28 1.23
N LEU A 497 17.11 17.36 0.99
CA LEU A 497 15.68 17.57 1.19
C LEU A 497 15.19 17.13 2.58
N ARG A 498 16.07 16.67 3.46
CA ARG A 498 15.70 16.15 4.80
C ARG A 498 14.83 17.11 5.59
N ASP A 499 15.15 18.39 5.55
CA ASP A 499 14.49 19.43 6.31
C ASP A 499 13.44 20.19 5.48
N LYS A 500 12.94 19.57 4.39
CA LYS A 500 11.88 20.16 3.57
C LYS A 500 10.65 20.42 4.45
N PRO A 501 10.10 21.66 4.41
CA PRO A 501 8.93 21.99 5.21
C PRO A 501 7.73 21.09 4.90
N GLN A 502 7.12 20.52 5.94
CA GLN A 502 5.94 19.64 5.83
C GLN A 502 4.65 20.41 5.50
N VAL A 503 4.67 21.72 5.60
CA VAL A 503 3.54 22.59 5.29
C VAL A 503 3.92 23.47 4.10
N LYS A 504 3.09 23.46 3.06
CA LYS A 504 3.29 24.37 1.93
C LYS A 504 3.15 25.82 2.42
N PRO A 505 4.10 26.71 2.08
CA PRO A 505 4.09 28.10 2.55
C PRO A 505 2.95 28.95 1.99
N GLU A 506 2.24 28.46 0.98
CA GLU A 506 1.13 29.16 0.35
C GLU A 506 -0.12 29.13 1.22
N PHE A 507 -0.61 30.30 1.62
CA PHE A 507 -1.88 30.43 2.30
C PHE A 507 -3.03 30.02 1.36
N ASN A 508 -3.71 28.94 1.70
CA ASN A 508 -4.90 28.49 1.00
C ASN A 508 -6.05 28.30 2.00
N PRO A 509 -7.05 29.20 2.02
CA PRO A 509 -8.12 29.19 3.03
C PRO A 509 -9.15 28.05 2.86
N ARG A 510 -8.98 27.17 1.88
CA ARG A 510 -9.89 26.04 1.66
C ARG A 510 -9.80 24.99 2.80
N LYS A 511 -10.92 24.38 3.17
CA LYS A 511 -10.96 23.29 4.15
C LYS A 511 -10.24 22.04 3.65
N HIS A 512 -10.44 21.71 2.37
CA HIS A 512 -9.82 20.60 1.66
C HIS A 512 -9.95 20.81 0.15
N PRO A 513 -9.09 20.21 -0.67
CA PRO A 513 -9.28 20.21 -2.11
C PRO A 513 -10.45 19.32 -2.51
N LEU A 514 -11.09 19.62 -3.65
CA LEU A 514 -12.01 18.69 -4.30
C LEU A 514 -11.21 17.76 -5.21
N TYR A 515 -11.40 16.47 -5.04
CA TYR A 515 -10.83 15.47 -5.93
C TYR A 515 -11.68 15.31 -7.18
N PRO A 516 -11.11 14.99 -8.34
CA PRO A 516 -11.86 14.52 -9.50
C PRO A 516 -12.68 13.30 -9.09
N MET A 517 -14.00 13.36 -9.29
CA MET A 517 -14.93 12.29 -8.92
C MET A 517 -15.26 11.40 -10.11
#